data_9b07d9cf38eda88c2449ee9253db1d5f
#
_entry.id   9b07d9cf38eda88c2449ee9253db1d5f
#
_cell.length_a   1.000
_cell.length_b   1.000
_cell.length_c   1.000
_cell.angle_alpha   90.00
_cell.angle_beta   90.00
_cell.angle_gamma   90.00
#
_symmetry.space_group_name_H-M   'P 1'
#
loop_
_entity.id
_entity.type
_entity.pdbx_description
1 polymer ?
#
loop_
_entity_poly.entity_id
_entity_poly.type
_entity_poly.pdbx_seq_one_letter_code
_entity_poly.pdbx_strand_id
1 'polypeptide(L)'
;ALTLGAGQAQAATTWKIQSVWDAGTVGYDLFEEWCNSIKEKSGGELIFRPYPAKAVAADNNALFDAVRNGVLQGMNPFTLYWSGKIPASVFLSSYPAGPDQPHQWDTMFYSLGMLEKTREIYKKYGLFYVGPIQHDANIIHSKKPVNSLADLKGMKIRVPGGMVAEVFQQFGVSTVSLPGSDIFPALEKGTIDAADYVGPAVNYELGFSQVTDYILFGPPGVMSIYQPVDLMDLTVNLRAWNALDPKLQQLVEEEVRNYSQKHYLTIQKRNIEAMEKFKADGDTVTRLSQQDLQEFRRAAIPIWYNWANKNEDAKAIFDMQLEYMMNDTVGYVTEEDLKAAGK
;
A
#
# COMPACT_ATOMS: atom_id res chain seq x y z
N ALA A 1 -41.59 -33.89 -28.13
CA ALA A 1 -41.57 -33.23 -26.84
C ALA A 1 -40.17 -32.68 -26.62
N LEU A 2 -40.03 -31.37 -26.79
CA LEU A 2 -38.80 -30.65 -26.41
C LEU A 2 -38.88 -30.40 -24.90
N THR A 3 -38.06 -31.09 -24.12
CA THR A 3 -37.82 -30.77 -22.71
C THR A 3 -36.86 -29.56 -22.67
N LEU A 4 -37.40 -28.38 -22.48
CA LEU A 4 -36.63 -27.22 -22.01
C LEU A 4 -36.11 -27.55 -20.63
N GLY A 5 -34.82 -27.88 -20.53
CA GLY A 5 -34.12 -27.96 -19.28
C GLY A 5 -34.11 -26.57 -18.64
N ALA A 6 -34.92 -26.37 -17.62
CA ALA A 6 -34.79 -25.19 -16.74
C ALA A 6 -33.44 -25.29 -16.04
N GLY A 7 -32.44 -24.54 -16.54
CA GLY A 7 -31.21 -24.35 -15.81
C GLY A 7 -31.57 -23.73 -14.47
N GLN A 8 -31.28 -24.44 -13.37
CA GLN A 8 -31.38 -23.87 -12.03
C GLN A 8 -30.45 -22.65 -12.01
N ALA A 9 -31.01 -21.45 -11.88
CA ALA A 9 -30.25 -20.26 -11.62
C ALA A 9 -29.51 -20.47 -10.30
N GLN A 10 -28.20 -20.69 -10.36
CA GLN A 10 -27.38 -20.84 -9.19
C GLN A 10 -27.43 -19.50 -8.43
N ALA A 11 -27.73 -19.55 -7.13
CA ALA A 11 -27.81 -18.35 -6.31
C ALA A 11 -26.46 -17.63 -6.35
N ALA A 12 -26.50 -16.32 -6.59
CA ALA A 12 -25.29 -15.49 -6.66
C ALA A 12 -24.46 -15.59 -5.39
N THR A 13 -23.17 -15.83 -5.55
CA THR A 13 -22.21 -15.76 -4.43
C THR A 13 -21.99 -14.31 -4.05
N THR A 14 -22.17 -13.97 -2.77
CA THR A 14 -21.96 -12.59 -2.28
C THR A 14 -20.79 -12.54 -1.31
N TRP A 15 -19.83 -11.67 -1.60
CA TRP A 15 -18.70 -11.37 -0.73
C TRP A 15 -18.78 -9.96 -0.17
N LYS A 16 -18.58 -9.84 1.14
CA LYS A 16 -18.39 -8.57 1.83
C LYS A 16 -16.91 -8.24 1.84
N ILE A 17 -16.54 -7.08 1.32
CA ILE A 17 -15.14 -6.66 1.20
C ILE A 17 -15.00 -5.27 1.82
N GLN A 18 -14.14 -5.13 2.83
CA GLN A 18 -13.84 -3.84 3.44
C GLN A 18 -12.51 -3.31 2.93
N SER A 19 -12.51 -2.05 2.50
CA SER A 19 -11.31 -1.29 2.18
C SER A 19 -10.77 -0.56 3.42
N VAL A 20 -9.52 -0.11 3.35
CA VAL A 20 -8.94 0.83 4.32
C VAL A 20 -9.18 2.29 3.95
N TRP A 21 -9.79 2.55 2.80
CA TRP A 21 -10.16 3.90 2.37
C TRP A 21 -11.39 4.41 3.13
N ASP A 22 -11.32 5.66 3.57
CA ASP A 22 -12.47 6.37 4.14
C ASP A 22 -13.48 6.72 3.06
N ALA A 23 -14.76 6.67 3.41
CA ALA A 23 -15.84 7.12 2.52
C ALA A 23 -15.65 8.59 2.12
N GLY A 24 -15.93 8.91 0.86
CA GLY A 24 -15.76 10.25 0.31
C GLY A 24 -14.35 10.56 -0.19
N THR A 25 -13.45 9.58 -0.21
CA THR A 25 -12.14 9.70 -0.86
C THR A 25 -12.16 9.05 -2.23
N VAL A 26 -11.34 9.57 -3.16
CA VAL A 26 -11.19 8.99 -4.49
C VAL A 26 -10.76 7.52 -4.43
N GLY A 27 -9.99 7.13 -3.41
CA GLY A 27 -9.59 5.73 -3.19
C GLY A 27 -10.79 4.82 -2.94
N TYR A 28 -11.75 5.26 -2.10
CA TYR A 28 -12.96 4.50 -1.84
C TYR A 28 -13.91 4.49 -3.05
N ASP A 29 -14.10 5.61 -3.72
CA ASP A 29 -14.99 5.71 -4.88
C ASP A 29 -14.55 4.75 -5.99
N LEU A 30 -13.25 4.67 -6.28
CA LEU A 30 -12.69 3.74 -7.25
C LEU A 30 -12.84 2.27 -6.82
N PHE A 31 -12.66 1.99 -5.54
CA PHE A 31 -12.86 0.65 -4.98
C PHE A 31 -14.34 0.22 -5.08
N GLU A 32 -15.26 1.11 -4.71
CA GLU A 32 -16.71 0.85 -4.78
C GLU A 32 -17.17 0.63 -6.21
N GLU A 33 -16.72 1.48 -7.15
CA GLU A 33 -17.00 1.31 -8.59
C GLU A 33 -16.52 -0.03 -9.10
N TRP A 34 -15.29 -0.42 -8.75
CA TRP A 34 -14.75 -1.73 -9.13
C TRP A 34 -15.55 -2.89 -8.54
N CYS A 35 -15.85 -2.87 -7.24
CA CYS A 35 -16.68 -3.88 -6.59
C CYS A 35 -18.05 -4.05 -7.27
N ASN A 36 -18.69 -2.92 -7.59
CA ASN A 36 -19.99 -2.92 -8.26
C ASN A 36 -19.90 -3.52 -9.68
N SER A 37 -18.78 -3.33 -10.38
CA SER A 37 -18.56 -3.87 -11.73
C SER A 37 -18.47 -5.41 -11.78
N ILE A 38 -18.05 -6.06 -10.70
CA ILE A 38 -17.88 -7.52 -10.63
C ILE A 38 -19.20 -8.25 -10.88
N LYS A 39 -20.32 -7.73 -10.37
CA LYS A 39 -21.65 -8.32 -10.63
C LYS A 39 -21.96 -8.39 -12.13
N GLU A 40 -21.70 -7.31 -12.86
CA GLU A 40 -21.96 -7.26 -14.30
C GLU A 40 -21.02 -8.19 -15.06
N LYS A 41 -19.72 -8.11 -14.77
CA LYS A 41 -18.68 -8.91 -15.43
C LYS A 41 -18.81 -10.41 -15.19
N SER A 42 -19.34 -10.81 -14.04
CA SER A 42 -19.64 -12.22 -13.72
C SER A 42 -21.00 -12.68 -14.22
N GLY A 43 -21.76 -11.87 -14.96
CA GLY A 43 -23.13 -12.21 -15.32
C GLY A 43 -24.09 -12.36 -14.14
N GLY A 44 -23.76 -11.75 -13.00
CA GLY A 44 -24.53 -11.80 -11.76
C GLY A 44 -24.19 -12.97 -10.83
N GLU A 45 -23.23 -13.83 -11.20
CA GLU A 45 -22.87 -15.01 -10.40
C GLU A 45 -22.06 -14.64 -9.15
N LEU A 46 -21.31 -13.50 -9.18
CA LEU A 46 -20.52 -13.01 -8.06
C LEU A 46 -20.86 -11.55 -7.78
N ILE A 47 -21.11 -11.23 -6.51
CA ILE A 47 -21.44 -9.89 -6.04
C ILE A 47 -20.43 -9.49 -4.95
N PHE A 48 -19.69 -8.41 -5.17
CA PHE A 48 -18.91 -7.77 -4.15
C PHE A 48 -19.74 -6.67 -3.49
N ARG A 49 -19.81 -6.71 -2.14
CA ARG A 49 -20.40 -5.63 -1.34
C ARG A 49 -19.27 -4.82 -0.70
N PRO A 50 -19.00 -3.61 -1.19
CA PRO A 50 -17.95 -2.77 -0.64
C PRO A 50 -18.34 -2.15 0.71
N TYR A 51 -17.35 -2.03 1.57
CA TYR A 51 -17.44 -1.33 2.85
C TYR A 51 -16.25 -0.39 2.99
N PRO A 52 -16.44 0.86 3.41
CA PRO A 52 -15.34 1.78 3.70
C PRO A 52 -14.61 1.39 4.98
N ALA A 53 -13.53 2.07 5.27
CA ALA A 53 -12.77 1.92 6.51
C ALA A 53 -13.69 1.99 7.73
N LYS A 54 -13.41 1.14 8.72
CA LYS A 54 -14.12 1.08 10.01
C LYS A 54 -15.61 0.66 9.97
N ALA A 55 -16.17 0.36 8.79
CA ALA A 55 -17.60 0.02 8.67
C ALA A 55 -17.98 -1.33 9.30
N VAL A 56 -17.09 -2.33 9.24
CA VAL A 56 -17.29 -3.66 9.84
C VAL A 56 -16.20 -3.96 10.86
N ALA A 57 -14.95 -3.78 10.48
CA ALA A 57 -13.79 -3.95 11.35
C ALA A 57 -13.21 -2.57 11.71
N ALA A 58 -13.02 -2.31 13.01
CA ALA A 58 -12.70 -0.98 13.54
C ALA A 58 -11.28 -0.50 13.25
N ASP A 59 -10.35 -1.42 13.04
CA ASP A 59 -8.95 -1.16 12.75
C ASP A 59 -8.33 -2.24 11.84
N ASN A 60 -7.08 -2.06 11.45
CA ASN A 60 -6.40 -2.96 10.52
C ASN A 60 -6.18 -4.37 11.10
N ASN A 61 -5.95 -4.52 12.40
CA ASN A 61 -5.83 -5.82 13.05
C ASN A 61 -7.16 -6.56 13.09
N ALA A 62 -8.23 -5.85 13.44
CA ALA A 62 -9.60 -6.37 13.40
C ALA A 62 -10.03 -6.75 11.98
N LEU A 63 -9.61 -5.97 10.97
CA LEU A 63 -9.88 -6.27 9.55
C LEU A 63 -9.19 -7.57 9.11
N PHE A 64 -7.92 -7.75 9.43
CA PHE A 64 -7.20 -8.99 9.16
C PHE A 64 -7.90 -10.21 9.78
N ASP A 65 -8.26 -10.12 11.07
CA ASP A 65 -8.91 -11.21 11.79
C ASP A 65 -10.34 -11.47 11.29
N ALA A 66 -11.09 -10.43 10.90
CA ALA A 66 -12.43 -10.56 10.31
C ALA A 66 -12.41 -11.34 8.99
N VAL A 67 -11.42 -11.08 8.13
CA VAL A 67 -11.27 -11.82 6.87
C VAL A 67 -10.77 -13.24 7.14
N ARG A 68 -9.75 -13.41 7.98
CA ARG A 68 -9.24 -14.73 8.34
C ARG A 68 -10.33 -15.65 8.90
N ASN A 69 -11.20 -15.10 9.73
CA ASN A 69 -12.29 -15.85 10.37
C ASN A 69 -13.56 -15.97 9.51
N GLY A 70 -13.63 -15.32 8.35
CA GLY A 70 -14.76 -15.41 7.41
C GLY A 70 -15.95 -14.49 7.75
N VAL A 71 -15.81 -13.54 8.67
CA VAL A 71 -16.81 -12.47 8.93
C VAL A 71 -16.94 -11.58 7.71
N LEU A 72 -15.79 -11.24 7.10
CA LEU A 72 -15.66 -10.65 5.78
C LEU A 72 -15.06 -11.70 4.84
N GLN A 73 -15.42 -11.66 3.56
CA GLN A 73 -14.84 -12.53 2.54
C GLN A 73 -13.56 -11.93 1.95
N GLY A 74 -13.39 -10.62 2.03
CA GLY A 74 -12.19 -9.97 1.53
C GLY A 74 -11.91 -8.62 2.16
N MET A 75 -10.71 -8.13 1.87
CA MET A 75 -10.22 -6.81 2.24
C MET A 75 -9.40 -6.21 1.10
N ASN A 76 -9.42 -4.88 1.02
CA ASN A 76 -8.55 -4.09 0.16
C ASN A 76 -7.66 -3.21 1.04
N PRO A 77 -6.51 -3.73 1.47
CA PRO A 77 -5.63 -3.12 2.46
C PRO A 77 -4.29 -2.65 1.87
N PHE A 78 -3.45 -2.08 2.76
CA PHE A 78 -1.99 -2.06 2.58
C PHE A 78 -1.35 -3.15 3.44
N THR A 79 -0.51 -3.99 2.85
CA THR A 79 0.06 -5.19 3.51
C THR A 79 0.90 -4.90 4.74
N LEU A 80 1.57 -3.74 4.76
CA LEU A 80 2.49 -3.36 5.84
C LEU A 80 1.82 -3.25 7.23
N TYR A 81 0.50 -3.10 7.30
CA TYR A 81 -0.23 -2.97 8.56
C TYR A 81 -0.20 -4.22 9.44
N TRP A 82 0.10 -5.38 8.89
CA TRP A 82 0.21 -6.62 9.69
C TRP A 82 1.61 -7.21 9.72
N SER A 83 2.62 -6.38 9.59
CA SER A 83 4.02 -6.78 9.71
C SER A 83 4.36 -7.55 11.01
N GLY A 84 3.63 -7.32 12.08
CA GLY A 84 3.74 -8.08 13.32
C GLY A 84 3.17 -9.51 13.24
N LYS A 85 2.24 -9.79 12.31
CA LYS A 85 1.65 -11.11 12.07
C LYS A 85 2.36 -11.86 10.95
N ILE A 86 2.66 -11.14 9.87
CA ILE A 86 3.33 -11.64 8.66
C ILE A 86 4.55 -10.76 8.39
N PRO A 87 5.75 -11.06 8.90
CA PRO A 87 6.94 -10.23 8.69
C PRO A 87 7.25 -9.97 7.21
N ALA A 88 6.97 -10.93 6.31
CA ALA A 88 7.14 -10.76 4.87
C ALA A 88 6.29 -9.61 4.28
N SER A 89 5.20 -9.22 4.95
CA SER A 89 4.26 -8.23 4.42
C SER A 89 4.87 -6.83 4.22
N VAL A 90 5.96 -6.51 4.92
CA VAL A 90 6.67 -5.24 4.73
C VAL A 90 7.35 -5.11 3.36
N PHE A 91 7.59 -6.24 2.69
CA PHE A 91 8.19 -6.32 1.37
C PHE A 91 7.16 -6.47 0.24
N LEU A 92 5.86 -6.51 0.55
CA LEU A 92 4.79 -6.68 -0.43
C LEU A 92 4.13 -5.35 -0.83
N SER A 93 4.60 -4.25 -0.28
CA SER A 93 4.24 -2.88 -0.62
C SER A 93 5.49 -2.01 -0.49
N SER A 94 5.36 -0.73 -0.75
CA SER A 94 6.43 0.24 -0.65
C SER A 94 7.13 0.22 0.71
N TYR A 95 8.44 0.27 0.69
CA TYR A 95 9.27 0.36 1.89
C TYR A 95 10.44 1.34 1.68
N PRO A 96 11.08 1.82 2.76
CA PRO A 96 12.11 2.85 2.70
C PRO A 96 13.24 2.52 1.72
N ALA A 97 13.45 3.39 0.73
CA ALA A 97 14.41 3.25 -0.36
C ALA A 97 14.28 1.94 -1.18
N GLY A 98 13.11 1.28 -1.14
CA GLY A 98 12.77 0.12 -1.96
C GLY A 98 12.51 0.50 -3.43
N PRO A 99 12.09 -0.47 -4.29
CA PRO A 99 11.83 -0.23 -5.70
C PRO A 99 10.90 0.97 -5.92
N ASP A 100 11.30 1.88 -6.81
CA ASP A 100 10.69 3.21 -6.91
C ASP A 100 9.87 3.42 -8.19
N GLN A 101 9.71 2.36 -9.00
CA GLN A 101 8.90 2.41 -10.22
C GLN A 101 7.81 1.33 -10.21
N PRO A 102 6.56 1.67 -10.60
CA PRO A 102 5.46 0.71 -10.64
C PRO A 102 5.73 -0.55 -11.44
N HIS A 103 6.41 -0.42 -12.60
CA HIS A 103 6.72 -1.55 -13.46
C HIS A 103 7.71 -2.56 -12.81
N GLN A 104 8.55 -2.12 -11.88
CA GLN A 104 9.45 -3.01 -11.14
C GLN A 104 8.62 -3.98 -10.28
N TRP A 105 7.61 -3.49 -9.59
CA TRP A 105 6.69 -4.28 -8.80
C TRP A 105 5.89 -5.26 -9.66
N ASP A 106 5.34 -4.81 -10.80
CA ASP A 106 4.64 -5.70 -11.72
C ASP A 106 5.53 -6.80 -12.25
N THR A 107 6.79 -6.48 -12.58
CA THR A 107 7.78 -7.46 -13.03
C THR A 107 8.04 -8.52 -11.96
N MET A 108 8.27 -8.11 -10.71
CA MET A 108 8.51 -9.03 -9.59
C MET A 108 7.29 -9.92 -9.32
N PHE A 109 6.10 -9.31 -9.23
CA PHE A 109 4.89 -10.07 -8.93
C PHE A 109 4.48 -11.01 -10.06
N TYR A 110 4.42 -10.53 -11.30
CA TYR A 110 3.77 -11.26 -12.39
C TYR A 110 4.73 -12.02 -13.31
N SER A 111 6.04 -11.75 -13.24
CA SER A 111 7.02 -12.37 -14.13
C SER A 111 8.11 -13.14 -13.39
N LEU A 112 8.40 -12.82 -12.12
CA LEU A 112 9.49 -13.44 -11.37
C LEU A 112 9.01 -14.32 -10.20
N GLY A 113 7.71 -14.66 -10.13
CA GLY A 113 7.17 -15.64 -9.18
C GLY A 113 6.85 -15.08 -7.79
N MET A 114 6.95 -13.77 -7.56
CA MET A 114 6.68 -13.20 -6.25
C MET A 114 5.19 -13.32 -5.87
N LEU A 115 4.26 -13.32 -6.85
CA LEU A 115 2.83 -13.50 -6.58
C LEU A 115 2.54 -14.90 -6.01
N GLU A 116 3.09 -15.94 -6.62
CA GLU A 116 2.94 -17.31 -6.17
C GLU A 116 3.53 -17.50 -4.77
N LYS A 117 4.71 -16.95 -4.53
CA LYS A 117 5.34 -17.00 -3.21
C LYS A 117 4.51 -16.27 -2.15
N THR A 118 3.97 -15.11 -2.47
CA THR A 118 3.06 -14.38 -1.59
C THR A 118 1.81 -15.19 -1.26
N ARG A 119 1.20 -15.84 -2.26
CA ARG A 119 0.05 -16.73 -2.07
C ARG A 119 0.37 -17.92 -1.16
N GLU A 120 1.54 -18.54 -1.30
CA GLU A 120 1.99 -19.61 -0.38
C GLU A 120 2.07 -19.13 1.06
N ILE A 121 2.63 -17.93 1.29
CA ILE A 121 2.76 -17.34 2.62
C ILE A 121 1.37 -17.07 3.22
N TYR A 122 0.50 -16.39 2.49
CA TYR A 122 -0.83 -15.99 3.00
C TYR A 122 -1.75 -17.19 3.31
N LYS A 123 -1.63 -18.29 2.54
CA LYS A 123 -2.35 -19.54 2.83
C LYS A 123 -2.07 -20.10 4.22
N LYS A 124 -0.87 -19.92 4.76
CA LYS A 124 -0.50 -20.34 6.13
C LYS A 124 -1.34 -19.63 7.20
N TYR A 125 -1.89 -18.46 6.85
CA TYR A 125 -2.73 -17.63 7.73
C TYR A 125 -4.23 -17.74 7.43
N GLY A 126 -4.65 -18.67 6.55
CA GLY A 126 -6.05 -18.83 6.16
C GLY A 126 -6.56 -17.75 5.20
N LEU A 127 -5.64 -17.09 4.50
CA LEU A 127 -5.89 -16.03 3.54
C LEU A 127 -5.41 -16.43 2.15
N PHE A 128 -5.98 -15.80 1.11
CA PHE A 128 -5.49 -15.89 -0.26
C PHE A 128 -5.23 -14.48 -0.79
N TYR A 129 -3.98 -14.22 -1.16
CA TYR A 129 -3.56 -12.98 -1.81
C TYR A 129 -3.89 -13.06 -3.30
N VAL A 130 -4.89 -12.31 -3.75
CA VAL A 130 -5.32 -12.37 -5.16
C VAL A 130 -4.30 -11.67 -6.06
N GLY A 131 -3.94 -10.43 -5.72
CA GLY A 131 -2.92 -9.68 -6.43
C GLY A 131 -2.74 -8.25 -5.91
N PRO A 132 -1.62 -7.60 -6.27
CA PRO A 132 -1.33 -6.22 -5.89
C PRO A 132 -2.21 -5.23 -6.66
N ILE A 133 -2.46 -4.08 -6.04
CA ILE A 133 -3.15 -2.94 -6.63
C ILE A 133 -2.25 -1.72 -6.42
N GLN A 134 -1.73 -1.18 -7.52
CA GLN A 134 -0.85 -0.01 -7.48
C GLN A 134 -1.61 1.24 -7.04
N HIS A 135 -1.01 2.02 -6.17
CA HIS A 135 -1.55 3.29 -5.74
C HIS A 135 -0.60 4.42 -6.17
N ASP A 136 0.12 5.04 -5.25
CA ASP A 136 1.07 6.10 -5.55
C ASP A 136 2.23 6.10 -4.53
N ALA A 137 3.01 7.19 -4.50
CA ALA A 137 4.03 7.38 -3.48
C ALA A 137 3.43 8.06 -2.25
N ASN A 138 3.85 7.66 -1.05
CA ASN A 138 3.53 8.41 0.15
C ASN A 138 4.38 9.68 0.24
N ILE A 139 3.75 10.78 0.67
CA ILE A 139 4.42 12.05 0.91
C ILE A 139 4.20 12.51 2.35
N ILE A 140 5.08 13.39 2.83
CA ILE A 140 4.95 13.97 4.18
C ILE A 140 4.35 15.36 4.09
N HIS A 141 3.26 15.57 4.84
CA HIS A 141 2.71 16.90 5.15
C HIS A 141 3.24 17.36 6.50
N SER A 142 3.74 18.58 6.58
CA SER A 142 4.43 19.11 7.76
C SER A 142 4.00 20.52 8.11
N LYS A 143 3.98 20.83 9.42
CA LYS A 143 3.79 22.19 9.95
C LYS A 143 5.05 23.04 9.87
N LYS A 144 6.19 22.42 9.64
CA LYS A 144 7.50 23.09 9.57
C LYS A 144 8.20 22.71 8.27
N PRO A 145 9.02 23.59 7.70
CA PRO A 145 9.78 23.25 6.51
C PRO A 145 10.79 22.14 6.81
N VAL A 146 10.89 21.18 5.89
CA VAL A 146 11.90 20.11 5.91
C VAL A 146 12.63 20.18 4.58
N ASN A 147 13.90 20.53 4.60
CA ASN A 147 14.76 20.70 3.41
C ASN A 147 15.90 19.68 3.38
N SER A 148 16.10 18.93 4.47
CA SER A 148 17.12 17.89 4.63
C SER A 148 16.68 16.85 5.63
N LEU A 149 17.33 15.67 5.65
CA LEU A 149 17.10 14.65 6.68
C LEU A 149 17.41 15.16 8.10
N ALA A 150 18.34 16.10 8.23
CA ALA A 150 18.70 16.70 9.52
C ALA A 150 17.53 17.47 10.16
N ASP A 151 16.66 18.09 9.35
CA ASP A 151 15.49 18.84 9.82
C ASP A 151 14.42 17.94 10.47
N LEU A 152 14.45 16.63 10.19
CA LEU A 152 13.53 15.64 10.78
C LEU A 152 13.81 15.38 12.26
N LYS A 153 15.03 15.69 12.73
CA LYS A 153 15.47 15.39 14.11
C LYS A 153 14.57 16.06 15.14
N GLY A 154 14.05 15.26 16.06
CA GLY A 154 13.19 15.72 17.14
C GLY A 154 11.73 15.96 16.74
N MET A 155 11.38 15.83 15.44
CA MET A 155 9.99 15.90 15.02
C MET A 155 9.21 14.67 15.46
N LYS A 156 7.94 14.86 15.76
CA LYS A 156 6.99 13.79 16.00
C LYS A 156 6.16 13.57 14.74
N ILE A 157 6.41 12.46 14.04
CA ILE A 157 5.84 12.19 12.73
C ILE A 157 4.97 10.93 12.77
N ARG A 158 3.75 11.03 12.23
CA ARG A 158 2.94 9.86 11.94
C ARG A 158 3.53 9.11 10.76
N VAL A 159 3.78 7.83 10.96
CA VAL A 159 4.17 6.87 9.91
C VAL A 159 3.37 5.59 10.08
N PRO A 160 3.29 4.72 9.06
CA PRO A 160 2.48 3.49 9.16
C PRO A 160 3.02 2.46 10.18
N GLY A 161 4.23 2.65 10.71
CA GLY A 161 4.88 1.71 11.62
C GLY A 161 5.88 0.79 10.94
N GLY A 162 6.26 -0.29 11.60
CA GLY A 162 7.15 -1.32 11.06
C GLY A 162 8.49 -0.78 10.57
N MET A 163 8.94 -1.25 9.41
CA MET A 163 10.21 -0.87 8.80
C MET A 163 10.32 0.65 8.57
N VAL A 164 9.24 1.31 8.16
CA VAL A 164 9.21 2.76 7.92
C VAL A 164 9.56 3.51 9.20
N ALA A 165 8.92 3.14 10.32
CA ALA A 165 9.21 3.76 11.61
C ALA A 165 10.67 3.58 12.04
N GLU A 166 11.22 2.36 11.86
CA GLU A 166 12.61 2.06 12.26
C GLU A 166 13.62 2.89 11.47
N VAL A 167 13.39 3.12 10.17
CA VAL A 167 14.30 3.97 9.37
C VAL A 167 14.20 5.44 9.79
N PHE A 168 13.00 5.99 9.98
CA PHE A 168 12.85 7.37 10.45
C PHE A 168 13.49 7.60 11.83
N GLN A 169 13.43 6.61 12.72
CA GLN A 169 14.09 6.68 14.04
C GLN A 169 15.61 6.81 13.95
N GLN A 170 16.27 6.34 12.87
CA GLN A 170 17.71 6.55 12.65
C GLN A 170 18.05 8.04 12.48
N PHE A 171 17.09 8.86 12.07
CA PHE A 171 17.21 10.30 11.90
C PHE A 171 16.69 11.10 13.10
N GLY A 172 16.44 10.41 14.24
CA GLY A 172 16.01 11.05 15.48
C GLY A 172 14.54 11.48 15.50
N VAL A 173 13.71 10.89 14.63
CA VAL A 173 12.26 11.13 14.59
C VAL A 173 11.57 10.34 15.70
N SER A 174 10.60 10.96 16.38
CA SER A 174 9.64 10.28 17.24
C SER A 174 8.46 9.82 16.41
N THR A 175 8.34 8.50 16.16
CA THR A 175 7.32 7.96 15.27
C THR A 175 6.05 7.57 16.02
N VAL A 176 4.88 7.80 15.40
CA VAL A 176 3.55 7.40 15.88
C VAL A 176 2.80 6.71 14.76
N SER A 177 2.16 5.58 15.04
CA SER A 177 1.27 4.91 14.07
C SER A 177 -0.18 5.23 14.39
N LEU A 178 -0.90 5.79 13.42
CA LEU A 178 -2.32 6.14 13.50
C LEU A 178 -3.02 5.72 12.20
N PRO A 179 -4.30 5.29 12.26
CA PRO A 179 -5.16 5.16 11.07
C PRO A 179 -5.28 6.47 10.29
N GLY A 180 -5.56 6.42 8.98
CA GLY A 180 -5.68 7.60 8.12
C GLY A 180 -6.63 8.65 8.66
N SER A 181 -7.84 8.24 9.06
CA SER A 181 -8.89 9.10 9.64
C SER A 181 -8.50 9.84 10.93
N ASP A 182 -7.46 9.39 11.63
CA ASP A 182 -7.03 9.97 12.89
C ASP A 182 -5.87 10.98 12.70
N ILE A 183 -5.34 11.10 11.47
CA ILE A 183 -4.20 11.98 11.16
C ILE A 183 -4.59 13.46 11.23
N PHE A 184 -5.69 13.85 10.56
CA PHE A 184 -6.14 15.24 10.56
C PHE A 184 -6.35 15.77 11.99
N PRO A 185 -7.12 15.10 12.89
CA PRO A 185 -7.26 15.56 14.27
C PRO A 185 -5.95 15.62 15.04
N ALA A 186 -5.00 14.73 14.75
CA ALA A 186 -3.70 14.72 15.42
C ALA A 186 -2.82 15.90 14.98
N LEU A 187 -2.82 16.23 13.69
CA LEU A 187 -2.18 17.44 13.15
C LEU A 187 -2.85 18.70 13.70
N GLU A 188 -4.18 18.82 13.64
CA GLU A 188 -4.94 19.97 14.11
C GLU A 188 -4.61 20.29 15.58
N LYS A 189 -4.63 19.28 16.46
CA LYS A 189 -4.30 19.42 17.88
C LYS A 189 -2.82 19.61 18.19
N GLY A 190 -1.93 19.48 17.18
CA GLY A 190 -0.49 19.55 17.36
C GLY A 190 0.11 18.40 18.18
N THR A 191 -0.58 17.25 18.22
CA THR A 191 -0.04 16.04 18.86
C THR A 191 1.04 15.36 18.02
N ILE A 192 1.09 15.68 16.71
CA ILE A 192 2.16 15.36 15.76
C ILE A 192 2.55 16.62 14.99
N ASP A 193 3.82 16.71 14.56
CA ASP A 193 4.36 17.81 13.77
C ASP A 193 4.16 17.63 12.27
N ALA A 194 4.12 16.37 11.83
CA ALA A 194 3.99 15.98 10.43
C ALA A 194 3.37 14.59 10.31
N ALA A 195 2.91 14.27 9.11
CA ALA A 195 2.38 12.95 8.80
C ALA A 195 2.85 12.48 7.42
N ASP A 196 3.40 11.27 7.37
CA ASP A 196 3.50 10.46 6.18
C ASP A 196 2.13 9.82 5.92
N TYR A 197 1.62 10.02 4.71
CA TYR A 197 0.42 9.34 4.22
C TYR A 197 0.54 9.19 2.70
N VAL A 198 -0.51 8.77 2.02
CA VAL A 198 -0.51 8.56 0.57
C VAL A 198 -0.24 9.85 -0.24
N GLY A 199 -0.48 9.84 -1.52
CA GLY A 199 -0.21 10.97 -2.40
C GLY A 199 -1.18 12.14 -2.28
N PRO A 200 -0.97 13.19 -3.06
CA PRO A 200 -1.66 14.48 -2.94
C PRO A 200 -3.19 14.40 -2.99
N ALA A 201 -3.76 13.55 -3.86
CA ALA A 201 -5.21 13.50 -4.07
C ALA A 201 -5.97 13.20 -2.80
N VAL A 202 -5.70 12.06 -2.18
CA VAL A 202 -6.38 11.62 -0.94
C VAL A 202 -6.01 12.53 0.23
N ASN A 203 -4.76 12.97 0.32
CA ASN A 203 -4.31 13.84 1.41
C ASN A 203 -5.02 15.21 1.37
N TYR A 204 -5.32 15.73 0.18
CA TYR A 204 -6.12 16.94 0.03
C TYR A 204 -7.56 16.72 0.45
N GLU A 205 -8.19 15.61 0.03
CA GLU A 205 -9.57 15.25 0.41
C GLU A 205 -9.73 15.03 1.93
N LEU A 206 -8.65 14.58 2.60
CA LEU A 206 -8.59 14.47 4.06
C LEU A 206 -8.33 15.82 4.78
N GLY A 207 -8.18 16.91 4.03
CA GLY A 207 -8.08 18.27 4.57
C GLY A 207 -6.68 18.66 5.05
N PHE A 208 -5.62 17.99 4.62
CA PHE A 208 -4.27 18.24 5.14
C PHE A 208 -3.79 19.67 4.88
N SER A 209 -4.22 20.34 3.80
CA SER A 209 -3.94 21.76 3.54
C SER A 209 -4.45 22.72 4.63
N GLN A 210 -5.42 22.28 5.44
CA GLN A 210 -5.98 23.11 6.51
C GLN A 210 -5.15 23.05 7.80
N VAL A 211 -4.25 22.09 7.93
CA VAL A 211 -3.53 21.78 9.18
C VAL A 211 -2.02 21.65 9.03
N THR A 212 -1.50 21.80 7.81
CA THR A 212 -0.06 21.81 7.47
C THR A 212 0.23 22.91 6.44
N ASP A 213 1.48 23.35 6.33
CA ASP A 213 1.91 24.40 5.41
C ASP A 213 2.97 23.91 4.40
N TYR A 214 3.50 22.70 4.61
CA TYR A 214 4.62 22.17 3.81
C TYR A 214 4.36 20.76 3.35
N ILE A 215 4.76 20.49 2.10
CA ILE A 215 4.71 19.15 1.49
C ILE A 215 6.13 18.74 1.13
N LEU A 216 6.62 17.67 1.75
CA LEU A 216 7.96 17.16 1.51
C LEU A 216 7.96 16.11 0.41
N PHE A 217 8.71 16.38 -0.64
CA PHE A 217 9.05 15.43 -1.71
C PHE A 217 10.51 14.97 -1.61
N GLY A 218 10.83 13.88 -2.31
CA GLY A 218 12.20 13.50 -2.60
C GLY A 218 12.91 14.44 -3.58
N PRO A 219 14.11 14.09 -4.05
CA PRO A 219 14.84 14.82 -5.08
C PRO A 219 14.00 15.02 -6.35
N PRO A 220 14.39 15.96 -7.24
CA PRO A 220 13.70 16.11 -8.54
C PRO A 220 13.56 14.78 -9.29
N GLY A 221 12.34 14.47 -9.73
CA GLY A 221 11.98 13.19 -10.36
C GLY A 221 11.62 12.07 -9.40
N VAL A 222 11.80 12.23 -8.10
CA VAL A 222 11.43 11.26 -7.05
C VAL A 222 10.38 11.89 -6.13
N MET A 223 9.18 11.33 -6.10
CA MET A 223 8.12 11.85 -5.22
C MET A 223 8.41 11.51 -3.76
N SER A 224 8.85 10.29 -3.47
CA SER A 224 9.12 9.82 -2.10
C SER A 224 10.36 8.94 -2.07
N ILE A 225 11.17 9.07 -1.01
CA ILE A 225 12.31 8.18 -0.74
C ILE A 225 11.98 7.14 0.35
N TYR A 226 10.90 7.33 1.07
CA TYR A 226 10.50 6.49 2.20
C TYR A 226 9.43 5.46 1.83
N GLN A 227 8.50 5.79 0.94
CA GLN A 227 7.55 4.85 0.35
C GLN A 227 7.25 5.28 -1.11
N PRO A 228 8.13 4.91 -2.06
CA PRO A 228 8.10 5.47 -3.42
C PRO A 228 6.97 4.92 -4.31
N VAL A 229 6.52 3.67 -4.09
CA VAL A 229 5.41 3.05 -4.83
C VAL A 229 4.56 2.24 -3.87
N ASP A 230 3.49 2.83 -3.37
CA ASP A 230 2.64 2.12 -2.44
C ASP A 230 1.69 1.16 -3.15
N LEU A 231 1.53 -0.01 -2.58
CA LEU A 231 0.69 -1.08 -3.10
C LEU A 231 -0.37 -1.46 -2.10
N MET A 232 -1.59 -1.42 -2.55
CA MET A 232 -2.69 -2.14 -1.94
C MET A 232 -2.77 -3.56 -2.50
N ASP A 233 -3.71 -4.35 -2.02
CA ASP A 233 -4.02 -5.65 -2.59
C ASP A 233 -5.51 -5.99 -2.47
N LEU A 234 -5.90 -7.06 -3.13
CA LEU A 234 -7.08 -7.81 -2.77
C LEU A 234 -6.63 -9.08 -2.05
N THR A 235 -6.94 -9.18 -0.77
CA THR A 235 -6.76 -10.40 0.02
C THR A 235 -8.10 -10.91 0.49
N VAL A 236 -8.32 -12.21 0.34
CA VAL A 236 -9.62 -12.85 0.64
C VAL A 236 -9.47 -14.02 1.60
N ASN A 237 -10.57 -14.41 2.23
CA ASN A 237 -10.64 -15.61 3.05
C ASN A 237 -10.34 -16.86 2.19
N LEU A 238 -9.39 -17.69 2.61
CA LEU A 238 -8.94 -18.85 1.84
C LEU A 238 -10.09 -19.86 1.55
N ARG A 239 -11.00 -20.08 2.52
CA ARG A 239 -12.13 -21.01 2.31
C ARG A 239 -13.12 -20.43 1.32
N ALA A 240 -13.41 -19.13 1.39
CA ALA A 240 -14.29 -18.46 0.42
C ALA A 240 -13.68 -18.51 -0.99
N TRP A 241 -12.36 -18.30 -1.11
CA TRP A 241 -11.64 -18.44 -2.38
C TRP A 241 -11.73 -19.84 -2.96
N ASN A 242 -11.44 -20.86 -2.16
CA ASN A 242 -11.45 -22.26 -2.60
C ASN A 242 -12.86 -22.79 -2.94
N ALA A 243 -13.91 -22.15 -2.42
CA ALA A 243 -15.29 -22.47 -2.73
C ALA A 243 -15.82 -21.78 -4.00
N LEU A 244 -15.07 -20.81 -4.54
CA LEU A 244 -15.46 -20.08 -5.73
C LEU A 244 -15.16 -20.93 -6.99
N ASP A 245 -16.09 -20.88 -7.97
CA ASP A 245 -15.89 -21.53 -9.26
C ASP A 245 -14.57 -21.05 -9.91
N PRO A 246 -13.76 -21.94 -10.51
CA PRO A 246 -12.48 -21.57 -11.13
C PRO A 246 -12.58 -20.45 -12.17
N LYS A 247 -13.70 -20.35 -12.91
CA LYS A 247 -13.92 -19.24 -13.87
C LYS A 247 -14.08 -17.91 -13.15
N LEU A 248 -14.75 -17.92 -11.99
CA LEU A 248 -14.91 -16.72 -11.18
C LEU A 248 -13.58 -16.34 -10.47
N GLN A 249 -12.78 -17.34 -10.08
CA GLN A 249 -11.43 -17.08 -9.57
C GLN A 249 -10.58 -16.36 -10.63
N GLN A 250 -10.55 -16.88 -11.85
CA GLN A 250 -9.84 -16.27 -12.98
C GLN A 250 -10.36 -14.87 -13.27
N LEU A 251 -11.67 -14.66 -13.30
CA LEU A 251 -12.29 -13.34 -13.47
C LEU A 251 -11.77 -12.35 -12.41
N VAL A 252 -11.77 -12.76 -11.15
CA VAL A 252 -11.33 -11.88 -10.05
C VAL A 252 -9.84 -11.55 -10.17
N GLU A 253 -8.99 -12.51 -10.54
CA GLU A 253 -7.57 -12.26 -10.77
C GLU A 253 -7.32 -11.28 -11.92
N GLU A 254 -8.01 -11.43 -13.03
CA GLU A 254 -7.95 -10.52 -14.17
C GLU A 254 -8.44 -9.12 -13.79
N GLU A 255 -9.55 -9.04 -13.06
CA GLU A 255 -10.16 -7.78 -12.65
C GLU A 255 -9.34 -7.02 -11.59
N VAL A 256 -8.60 -7.71 -10.73
CA VAL A 256 -7.64 -7.06 -9.83
C VAL A 256 -6.54 -6.35 -10.63
N ARG A 257 -6.02 -6.97 -11.70
CA ARG A 257 -5.02 -6.34 -12.58
C ARG A 257 -5.58 -5.13 -13.33
N ASN A 258 -6.79 -5.27 -13.88
CA ASN A 258 -7.48 -4.18 -14.58
C ASN A 258 -7.76 -3.01 -13.62
N TYR A 259 -8.22 -3.32 -12.41
CA TYR A 259 -8.46 -2.33 -11.36
C TYR A 259 -7.17 -1.64 -10.94
N SER A 260 -6.09 -2.39 -10.72
CA SER A 260 -4.77 -1.83 -10.38
C SER A 260 -4.34 -0.75 -11.37
N GLN A 261 -4.39 -1.04 -12.67
CA GLN A 261 -4.03 -0.07 -13.71
C GLN A 261 -4.96 1.15 -13.72
N LYS A 262 -6.28 0.93 -13.69
CA LYS A 262 -7.27 2.02 -13.69
C LYS A 262 -7.10 2.90 -12.45
N HIS A 263 -6.95 2.28 -11.29
CA HIS A 263 -6.75 2.96 -10.01
C HIS A 263 -5.51 3.86 -10.06
N TYR A 264 -4.37 3.28 -10.42
CA TYR A 264 -3.10 4.02 -10.49
C TYR A 264 -3.20 5.23 -11.42
N LEU A 265 -3.65 5.05 -12.67
CA LEU A 265 -3.75 6.15 -13.64
C LEU A 265 -4.72 7.24 -13.18
N THR A 266 -5.83 6.87 -12.56
CA THR A 266 -6.80 7.85 -12.04
C THR A 266 -6.20 8.63 -10.88
N ILE A 267 -5.51 7.96 -9.95
CA ILE A 267 -4.84 8.61 -8.82
C ILE A 267 -3.75 9.56 -9.31
N GLN A 268 -2.92 9.17 -10.32
CA GLN A 268 -1.90 10.06 -10.86
C GLN A 268 -2.51 11.36 -11.44
N LYS A 269 -3.62 11.26 -12.16
CA LYS A 269 -4.35 12.44 -12.64
C LYS A 269 -4.85 13.31 -11.50
N ARG A 270 -5.48 12.71 -10.50
CA ARG A 270 -6.00 13.39 -9.32
C ARG A 270 -4.91 14.05 -8.47
N ASN A 271 -3.72 13.44 -8.41
CA ASN A 271 -2.57 14.02 -7.73
C ASN A 271 -2.13 15.35 -8.37
N ILE A 272 -2.12 15.43 -9.69
CA ILE A 272 -1.80 16.68 -10.41
C ILE A 272 -2.82 17.77 -10.05
N GLU A 273 -4.12 17.44 -10.11
CA GLU A 273 -5.21 18.36 -9.78
C GLU A 273 -5.14 18.82 -8.30
N ALA A 274 -4.81 17.90 -7.38
CA ALA A 274 -4.68 18.20 -5.96
C ALA A 274 -3.49 19.09 -5.65
N MET A 275 -2.35 18.89 -6.32
CA MET A 275 -1.18 19.76 -6.15
C MET A 275 -1.45 21.22 -6.53
N GLU A 276 -2.27 21.46 -7.57
CA GLU A 276 -2.68 22.82 -7.91
C GLU A 276 -3.56 23.44 -6.81
N LYS A 277 -4.41 22.64 -6.16
CA LYS A 277 -5.23 23.08 -5.03
C LYS A 277 -4.36 23.39 -3.80
N PHE A 278 -3.43 22.50 -3.43
CA PHE A 278 -2.48 22.75 -2.33
C PHE A 278 -1.72 24.06 -2.54
N LYS A 279 -1.21 24.31 -3.75
CA LYS A 279 -0.54 25.59 -4.08
C LYS A 279 -1.47 26.79 -3.95
N ALA A 280 -2.73 26.66 -4.40
CA ALA A 280 -3.72 27.72 -4.28
C ALA A 280 -4.09 28.03 -2.82
N ASP A 281 -4.07 27.02 -1.95
CA ASP A 281 -4.27 27.16 -0.51
C ASP A 281 -3.04 27.76 0.22
N GLY A 282 -1.88 27.82 -0.44
CA GLY A 282 -0.65 28.42 0.08
C GLY A 282 0.42 27.44 0.55
N ASP A 283 0.19 26.14 0.37
CA ASP A 283 1.17 25.11 0.74
C ASP A 283 2.47 25.24 -0.06
N THR A 284 3.59 25.04 0.62
CA THR A 284 4.93 25.13 0.04
C THR A 284 5.53 23.74 -0.12
N VAL A 285 5.99 23.45 -1.34
CA VAL A 285 6.74 22.19 -1.60
C VAL A 285 8.19 22.36 -1.17
N THR A 286 8.66 21.46 -0.30
CA THR A 286 10.07 21.28 0.05
C THR A 286 10.60 19.98 -0.56
N ARG A 287 11.92 19.87 -0.70
CA ARG A 287 12.54 18.68 -1.31
C ARG A 287 13.82 18.28 -0.60
N LEU A 288 13.99 16.96 -0.48
CA LEU A 288 15.27 16.38 -0.11
C LEU A 288 16.24 16.41 -1.30
N SER A 289 17.53 16.37 -1.01
CA SER A 289 18.60 16.31 -2.01
C SER A 289 18.90 14.87 -2.45
N GLN A 290 19.70 14.72 -3.52
CA GLN A 290 20.24 13.40 -3.90
C GLN A 290 21.16 12.81 -2.82
N GLN A 291 21.83 13.66 -2.07
CA GLN A 291 22.67 13.22 -0.95
C GLN A 291 21.81 12.66 0.18
N ASP A 292 20.67 13.31 0.50
CA ASP A 292 19.70 12.80 1.48
C ASP A 292 19.15 11.43 1.06
N LEU A 293 18.83 11.24 -0.24
CA LEU A 293 18.39 9.94 -0.75
C LEU A 293 19.45 8.84 -0.52
N GLN A 294 20.70 9.13 -0.80
CA GLN A 294 21.80 8.16 -0.58
C GLN A 294 22.02 7.87 0.91
N GLU A 295 21.94 8.87 1.76
CA GLU A 295 22.05 8.72 3.21
C GLU A 295 20.89 7.90 3.76
N PHE A 296 19.67 8.19 3.30
CA PHE A 296 18.47 7.45 3.69
C PHE A 296 18.54 5.99 3.26
N ARG A 297 19.01 5.70 2.04
CA ARG A 297 19.23 4.33 1.53
C ARG A 297 20.23 3.57 2.38
N ARG A 298 21.37 4.19 2.73
CA ARG A 298 22.37 3.58 3.61
C ARG A 298 21.81 3.23 4.98
N ALA A 299 20.93 4.06 5.53
CA ALA A 299 20.27 3.78 6.79
C ALA A 299 19.19 2.68 6.66
N ALA A 300 18.52 2.60 5.51
CA ALA A 300 17.44 1.64 5.27
C ALA A 300 17.94 0.20 5.03
N ILE A 301 19.03 0.02 4.29
CA ILE A 301 19.53 -1.32 3.91
C ILE A 301 19.76 -2.25 5.10
N PRO A 302 20.44 -1.86 6.20
CA PRO A 302 20.59 -2.74 7.37
C PRO A 302 19.25 -3.17 7.98
N ILE A 303 18.24 -2.28 7.93
CA ILE A 303 16.90 -2.55 8.45
C ILE A 303 16.15 -3.52 7.53
N TRP A 304 16.34 -3.46 6.20
CA TRP A 304 15.82 -4.47 5.28
C TRP A 304 16.28 -5.88 5.67
N TYR A 305 17.59 -6.06 5.89
CA TYR A 305 18.13 -7.34 6.32
C TYR A 305 17.60 -7.79 7.68
N ASN A 306 17.42 -6.87 8.63
CA ASN A 306 16.85 -7.18 9.92
C ASN A 306 15.40 -7.72 9.77
N TRP A 307 14.61 -7.12 8.88
CA TRP A 307 13.26 -7.58 8.59
C TRP A 307 13.24 -8.89 7.81
N ALA A 308 14.11 -9.05 6.82
CA ALA A 308 14.26 -10.29 6.07
C ALA A 308 14.63 -11.48 6.98
N ASN A 309 15.49 -11.24 7.95
CA ASN A 309 15.95 -12.28 8.88
C ASN A 309 14.95 -12.63 10.00
N LYS A 310 13.75 -12.03 10.02
CA LYS A 310 12.73 -12.38 11.03
C LYS A 310 12.16 -13.80 10.85
N ASN A 311 12.04 -14.26 9.62
CA ASN A 311 11.68 -15.65 9.29
C ASN A 311 12.02 -15.99 7.84
N GLU A 312 11.89 -17.26 7.48
CA GLU A 312 12.17 -17.78 6.13
C GLU A 312 11.29 -17.15 5.05
N ASP A 313 10.03 -16.85 5.36
CA ASP A 313 9.10 -16.24 4.41
C ASP A 313 9.49 -14.80 4.06
N ALA A 314 9.85 -14.00 5.07
CA ALA A 314 10.34 -12.64 4.86
C ALA A 314 11.66 -12.65 4.07
N LYS A 315 12.56 -13.57 4.42
CA LYS A 315 13.82 -13.74 3.69
C LYS A 315 13.60 -14.12 2.24
N ALA A 316 12.69 -15.06 1.95
CA ALA A 316 12.43 -15.51 0.59
C ALA A 316 11.90 -14.38 -0.30
N ILE A 317 10.95 -13.54 0.19
CA ILE A 317 10.47 -12.39 -0.58
C ILE A 317 11.58 -11.36 -0.77
N PHE A 318 12.33 -11.04 0.28
CA PHE A 318 13.43 -10.08 0.19
C PHE A 318 14.54 -10.53 -0.77
N ASP A 319 14.95 -11.81 -0.73
CA ASP A 319 15.97 -12.33 -1.63
C ASP A 319 15.56 -12.19 -3.11
N MET A 320 14.27 -12.48 -3.43
CA MET A 320 13.74 -12.29 -4.79
C MET A 320 13.80 -10.80 -5.23
N GLN A 321 13.49 -9.89 -4.33
CA GLN A 321 13.54 -8.45 -4.61
C GLN A 321 14.98 -7.96 -4.73
N LEU A 322 15.87 -8.39 -3.85
CA LEU A 322 17.27 -8.01 -3.88
C LEU A 322 17.95 -8.50 -5.16
N GLU A 323 17.71 -9.75 -5.57
CA GLU A 323 18.19 -10.31 -6.83
C GLU A 323 17.73 -9.47 -8.03
N TYR A 324 16.46 -9.07 -8.05
CA TYR A 324 15.93 -8.19 -9.08
C TYR A 324 16.60 -6.80 -9.06
N MET A 325 16.67 -6.16 -7.88
CA MET A 325 17.25 -4.82 -7.75
C MET A 325 18.74 -4.77 -8.11
N MET A 326 19.48 -5.85 -7.87
CA MET A 326 20.92 -5.97 -8.18
C MET A 326 21.20 -6.45 -9.60
N ASN A 327 20.20 -6.87 -10.37
CA ASN A 327 20.37 -7.29 -11.75
C ASN A 327 20.99 -6.17 -12.58
N ASP A 328 21.98 -6.48 -13.43
CA ASP A 328 22.72 -5.49 -14.24
C ASP A 328 21.81 -4.62 -15.13
N THR A 329 20.64 -5.16 -15.55
CA THR A 329 19.67 -4.40 -16.36
C THR A 329 18.79 -3.47 -15.55
N VAL A 330 18.76 -3.64 -14.23
CA VAL A 330 17.98 -2.80 -13.29
C VAL A 330 18.88 -1.83 -12.54
N GLY A 331 19.96 -2.32 -11.93
CA GLY A 331 20.99 -1.53 -11.27
C GLY A 331 20.46 -0.59 -10.18
N TYR A 332 19.34 -0.97 -9.51
CA TYR A 332 18.70 -0.14 -8.50
C TYR A 332 19.48 -0.15 -7.17
N VAL A 333 20.04 -1.31 -6.80
CA VAL A 333 20.95 -1.49 -5.67
C VAL A 333 22.23 -2.09 -6.20
N THR A 334 23.38 -1.55 -5.77
CA THR A 334 24.71 -1.99 -6.19
C THR A 334 25.46 -2.68 -5.05
N GLU A 335 26.52 -3.42 -5.37
CA GLU A 335 27.44 -3.93 -4.32
C GLU A 335 28.06 -2.80 -3.50
N GLU A 336 28.27 -1.61 -4.10
CA GLU A 336 28.79 -0.46 -3.39
C GLU A 336 27.80 0.05 -2.35
N ASP A 337 26.49 0.09 -2.69
CA ASP A 337 25.43 0.44 -1.74
C ASP A 337 25.42 -0.52 -0.54
N LEU A 338 25.54 -1.83 -0.81
CA LEU A 338 25.55 -2.84 0.26
C LEU A 338 26.80 -2.69 1.14
N LYS A 339 27.98 -2.54 0.55
CA LYS A 339 29.24 -2.30 1.29
C LYS A 339 29.17 -1.02 2.12
N ALA A 340 28.65 0.07 1.56
CA ALA A 340 28.48 1.34 2.26
C ALA A 340 27.50 1.24 3.45
N ALA A 341 26.57 0.29 3.39
CA ALA A 341 25.63 -0.03 4.47
C ALA A 341 26.13 -1.14 5.42
N GLY A 342 27.34 -1.64 5.24
CA GLY A 342 27.94 -2.70 6.06
C GLY A 342 27.36 -4.10 5.82
N LYS A 343 26.91 -4.39 4.60
CA LYS A 343 26.35 -5.67 4.15
C LYS A 343 27.18 -6.29 3.02
#